data_44b018d97fa102026c27e42d6b5ee4be
#
_entry.id   44b018d97fa102026c27e42d6b5ee4be
#
_cell.length_a   1.000
_cell.length_b   1.000
_cell.length_c   1.000
_cell.angle_alpha   90.00
_cell.angle_beta   90.00
_cell.angle_gamma   90.00
#
_symmetry.space_group_name_H-M   'P 1'
#
loop_
_entity.id
_entity.type
_entity.pdbx_description
1 polymer ?
#
loop_
_entity_poly.entity_id
_entity_poly.type
_entity_poly.pdbx_seq_one_letter_code
_entity_poly.pdbx_strand_id
1 'polypeptide(L)'
;MNLTNYVRLVSLEDFGKPFNHQAQWNTRLRSTGGRFFPKDGHLDFNPKVYQELGLEVFRKIVRHELCHYHLYYEGKGYKHKDVDFKNLLKEVDGLRFVPPLSSVSQRPVLVYTCQTCRQTYQRKRRMDTKRYRCGLCRGKLILQNTPKD
;
A
#
# COMPACT_ATOMS: atom_id res chain seq x y z
N MET A 1 22.77 -3.91 2.06
CA MET A 1 22.08 -4.77 1.06
C MET A 1 22.07 -4.08 -0.27
N ASN A 2 22.47 -4.76 -1.32
CA ASN A 2 22.26 -4.25 -2.68
C ASN A 2 20.85 -4.65 -3.12
N LEU A 3 19.96 -3.68 -3.24
CA LEU A 3 18.55 -3.93 -3.51
C LEU A 3 18.31 -4.60 -4.86
N THR A 4 18.98 -4.13 -5.92
CA THR A 4 18.84 -4.76 -7.24
C THR A 4 19.26 -6.23 -7.21
N ASN A 5 20.36 -6.54 -6.55
CA ASN A 5 20.82 -7.93 -6.42
C ASN A 5 19.84 -8.78 -5.61
N TYR A 6 19.25 -8.22 -4.57
CA TYR A 6 18.24 -8.91 -3.78
C TYR A 6 16.99 -9.22 -4.62
N VAL A 7 16.52 -8.25 -5.39
CA VAL A 7 15.36 -8.46 -6.29
C VAL A 7 15.67 -9.51 -7.34
N ARG A 8 16.89 -9.51 -7.88
CA ARG A 8 17.34 -10.55 -8.81
C ARG A 8 17.30 -11.94 -8.18
N LEU A 9 17.75 -12.04 -6.94
CA LEU A 9 17.72 -13.31 -6.20
C LEU A 9 16.29 -13.81 -6.02
N VAL A 10 15.39 -12.95 -5.55
CA VAL A 10 13.97 -13.30 -5.36
C VAL A 10 13.33 -13.72 -6.69
N SER A 11 13.63 -13.01 -7.76
CA SER A 11 13.09 -13.33 -9.09
C SER A 11 13.52 -14.73 -9.54
N LEU A 12 14.78 -15.07 -9.39
CA LEU A 12 15.29 -16.40 -9.76
C LEU A 12 14.75 -17.50 -8.86
N GLU A 13 14.73 -17.29 -7.54
CA GLU A 13 14.30 -18.32 -6.60
C GLU A 13 12.78 -18.54 -6.61
N ASP A 14 12.00 -17.45 -6.65
CA ASP A 14 10.55 -17.54 -6.47
C ASP A 14 9.78 -17.59 -7.79
N PHE A 15 10.36 -17.09 -8.88
CA PHE A 15 9.71 -17.05 -10.21
C PHE A 15 10.42 -17.91 -11.24
N GLY A 16 11.68 -18.28 -11.01
CA GLY A 16 12.49 -18.99 -12.00
C GLY A 16 12.82 -18.16 -13.24
N LYS A 17 12.77 -16.84 -13.13
CA LYS A 17 12.98 -15.89 -14.24
C LYS A 17 13.93 -14.79 -13.83
N PRO A 18 14.75 -14.26 -14.76
CA PRO A 18 15.68 -13.18 -14.41
C PRO A 18 14.95 -11.84 -14.30
N PHE A 19 15.46 -10.98 -13.41
CA PHE A 19 15.10 -9.57 -13.34
C PHE A 19 16.25 -8.77 -13.98
N ASN A 20 15.98 -8.13 -15.10
CA ASN A 20 17.00 -7.49 -15.93
C ASN A 20 17.02 -5.96 -15.84
N HIS A 21 16.31 -5.39 -14.88
CA HIS A 21 16.19 -3.94 -14.71
C HIS A 21 16.76 -3.51 -13.35
N GLN A 22 16.35 -2.34 -12.87
CA GLN A 22 16.89 -1.77 -11.65
C GLN A 22 15.82 -1.71 -10.56
N ALA A 23 16.23 -1.91 -9.32
CA ALA A 23 15.40 -1.68 -8.15
C ALA A 23 16.07 -0.62 -7.27
N GLN A 24 15.26 0.25 -6.67
CA GLN A 24 15.78 1.32 -5.82
C GLN A 24 14.85 1.59 -4.64
N TRP A 25 15.43 2.12 -3.57
CA TRP A 25 14.66 2.61 -2.44
C TRP A 25 14.03 3.96 -2.78
N ASN A 26 12.77 4.15 -2.39
CA ASN A 26 12.06 5.40 -2.57
C ASN A 26 11.49 5.85 -1.22
N THR A 27 12.17 6.81 -0.60
CA THR A 27 11.80 7.34 0.73
C THR A 27 10.52 8.18 0.71
N ARG A 28 10.03 8.54 -0.47
CA ARG A 28 8.80 9.33 -0.62
C ARG A 28 7.54 8.47 -0.50
N LEU A 29 7.65 7.16 -0.64
CA LEU A 29 6.52 6.26 -0.43
C LEU A 29 6.15 6.24 1.05
N ARG A 30 4.86 6.34 1.35
CA ARG A 30 4.35 6.35 2.73
C ARG A 30 3.77 4.99 3.12
N SER A 31 2.59 4.66 2.61
CA SER A 31 1.90 3.41 2.89
C SER A 31 2.07 2.38 1.79
N THR A 32 2.47 2.80 0.60
CA THR A 32 2.72 1.91 -0.53
C THR A 32 4.04 1.17 -0.31
N GLY A 33 4.03 -0.16 -0.46
CA GLY A 33 5.23 -0.97 -0.26
C GLY A 33 6.22 -0.90 -1.40
N GLY A 34 5.73 -0.78 -2.61
CA GLY A 34 6.55 -0.70 -3.81
C GLY A 34 5.75 -0.21 -5.01
N ARG A 35 6.45 -0.03 -6.11
CA ARG A 35 5.83 0.44 -7.35
C ARG A 35 6.60 -0.06 -8.56
N PHE A 36 5.87 -0.53 -9.58
CA PHE A 36 6.43 -0.91 -10.86
C PHE A 36 6.21 0.21 -11.87
N PHE A 37 7.25 0.51 -12.65
CA PHE A 37 7.22 1.54 -13.70
C PHE A 37 7.36 0.89 -15.07
N PRO A 38 6.25 0.72 -15.82
CA PRO A 38 6.30 0.05 -17.14
C PRO A 38 7.17 0.78 -18.16
N LYS A 39 7.34 2.08 -18.02
CA LYS A 39 8.07 2.91 -18.99
C LYS A 39 9.51 2.46 -19.14
N ASP A 40 10.19 2.12 -18.05
CA ASP A 40 11.59 1.71 -18.07
C ASP A 40 11.88 0.42 -17.32
N GLY A 41 10.84 -0.20 -16.77
CA GLY A 41 10.94 -1.49 -16.09
C GLY A 41 11.52 -1.47 -14.70
N HIS A 42 11.78 -0.30 -14.10
CA HIS A 42 12.36 -0.27 -12.77
C HIS A 42 11.31 -0.47 -11.68
N LEU A 43 11.77 -0.90 -10.52
CA LEU A 43 10.96 -1.08 -9.31
C LEU A 43 11.44 -0.12 -8.23
N ASP A 44 10.48 0.53 -7.55
CA ASP A 44 10.76 1.30 -6.34
C ASP A 44 10.22 0.52 -5.14
N PHE A 45 10.93 0.61 -4.01
CA PHE A 45 10.51 -0.02 -2.76
C PHE A 45 10.59 0.96 -1.60
N ASN A 46 9.64 0.82 -0.68
CA ASN A 46 9.57 1.64 0.52
C ASN A 46 10.51 1.06 1.60
N PRO A 47 11.57 1.79 1.98
CA PRO A 47 12.51 1.27 2.97
C PRO A 47 11.85 1.04 4.35
N LYS A 48 10.74 1.71 4.65
CA LYS A 48 10.03 1.54 5.92
C LYS A 48 9.45 0.14 6.07
N VAL A 49 9.07 -0.51 4.98
CA VAL A 49 8.57 -1.89 5.02
C VAL A 49 9.67 -2.81 5.55
N TYR A 50 10.87 -2.69 4.99
CA TYR A 50 12.02 -3.47 5.45
C TYR A 50 12.39 -3.16 6.90
N GLN A 51 12.45 -1.88 7.24
CA GLN A 51 12.86 -1.43 8.58
C GLN A 51 11.86 -1.80 9.68
N GLU A 52 10.56 -1.68 9.41
CA GLU A 52 9.51 -1.88 10.42
C GLU A 52 8.95 -3.30 10.43
N LEU A 53 8.83 -3.94 9.27
CA LEU A 53 8.15 -5.23 9.14
C LEU A 53 9.10 -6.41 8.90
N GLY A 54 10.38 -6.14 8.62
CA GLY A 54 11.41 -7.16 8.46
C GLY A 54 11.54 -7.72 7.05
N LEU A 55 12.56 -8.55 6.86
CA LEU A 55 12.93 -9.09 5.55
C LEU A 55 11.87 -10.03 4.97
N GLU A 56 11.23 -10.83 5.81
CA GLU A 56 10.23 -11.80 5.35
C GLU A 56 9.02 -11.10 4.71
N VAL A 57 8.48 -10.09 5.37
CA VAL A 57 7.38 -9.29 4.80
C VAL A 57 7.86 -8.51 3.58
N PHE A 58 9.06 -7.93 3.64
CA PHE A 58 9.63 -7.23 2.51
C PHE A 58 9.75 -8.11 1.27
N ARG A 59 10.20 -9.36 1.44
CA ARG A 59 10.29 -10.33 0.34
C ARG A 59 8.94 -10.55 -0.33
N LYS A 60 7.85 -10.60 0.43
CA LYS A 60 6.49 -10.74 -0.12
C LYS A 60 6.06 -9.52 -0.91
N ILE A 61 6.52 -8.32 -0.54
CA ILE A 61 6.29 -7.11 -1.31
C ILE A 61 7.12 -7.13 -2.60
N VAL A 62 8.36 -7.61 -2.54
CA VAL A 62 9.19 -7.79 -3.74
C VAL A 62 8.50 -8.74 -4.72
N ARG A 63 7.92 -9.84 -4.23
CA ARG A 63 7.13 -10.77 -5.05
C ARG A 63 5.95 -10.07 -5.72
N HIS A 64 5.26 -9.19 -4.99
CA HIS A 64 4.14 -8.42 -5.54
C HIS A 64 4.57 -7.57 -6.75
N GLU A 65 5.66 -6.80 -6.61
CA GLU A 65 6.13 -5.96 -7.71
C GLU A 65 6.71 -6.80 -8.86
N LEU A 66 7.34 -7.93 -8.56
CA LEU A 66 7.83 -8.84 -9.60
C LEU A 66 6.67 -9.49 -10.38
N CYS A 67 5.51 -9.69 -9.77
CA CYS A 67 4.32 -10.13 -10.50
C CYS A 67 3.94 -9.13 -11.58
N HIS A 68 3.87 -7.84 -11.24
CA HIS A 68 3.64 -6.78 -12.24
C HIS A 68 4.69 -6.81 -13.34
N TYR A 69 5.96 -6.89 -12.93
CA TYR A 69 7.10 -6.85 -13.84
C TYR A 69 7.07 -8.01 -14.85
N HIS A 70 7.01 -9.25 -14.37
CA HIS A 70 7.06 -10.41 -15.25
C HIS A 70 5.84 -10.51 -16.17
N LEU A 71 4.64 -10.24 -15.65
CA LEU A 71 3.43 -10.29 -16.46
C LEU A 71 3.42 -9.21 -17.53
N TYR A 72 3.91 -8.01 -17.21
CA TYR A 72 4.03 -6.94 -18.20
C TYR A 72 4.92 -7.36 -19.38
N TYR A 73 6.11 -7.90 -19.09
CA TYR A 73 7.04 -8.31 -20.13
C TYR A 73 6.63 -9.57 -20.86
N GLU A 74 5.73 -10.36 -20.30
CA GLU A 74 5.14 -11.52 -20.97
C GLU A 74 3.91 -11.15 -21.79
N GLY A 75 3.48 -9.90 -21.77
CA GLY A 75 2.28 -9.46 -22.48
C GLY A 75 0.97 -9.97 -21.88
N LYS A 76 0.99 -10.30 -20.59
CA LYS A 76 -0.18 -10.79 -19.86
C LYS A 76 -0.79 -9.69 -18.98
N GLY A 77 -1.92 -9.97 -18.35
CA GLY A 77 -2.59 -9.04 -17.45
C GLY A 77 -1.76 -8.77 -16.19
N TYR A 78 -1.15 -7.60 -16.09
CA TYR A 78 -0.23 -7.25 -15.01
C TYR A 78 -0.82 -6.31 -13.96
N LYS A 79 -2.07 -5.89 -14.10
CA LYS A 79 -2.75 -4.99 -13.16
C LYS A 79 -3.44 -5.78 -12.04
N HIS A 80 -3.68 -5.13 -10.90
CA HIS A 80 -4.29 -5.78 -9.74
C HIS A 80 -5.64 -6.45 -10.03
N LYS A 81 -6.42 -5.91 -10.96
CA LYS A 81 -7.73 -6.44 -11.34
C LYS A 81 -7.64 -7.66 -12.26
N ASP A 82 -6.48 -7.89 -12.88
CA ASP A 82 -6.33 -8.93 -13.87
C ASP A 82 -6.18 -10.31 -13.22
N VAL A 83 -6.81 -11.31 -13.85
CA VAL A 83 -6.77 -12.70 -13.35
C VAL A 83 -5.34 -13.24 -13.34
N ASP A 84 -4.56 -12.92 -14.37
CA ASP A 84 -3.15 -13.33 -14.45
C ASP A 84 -2.36 -12.86 -13.23
N PHE A 85 -2.56 -11.60 -12.82
CA PHE A 85 -1.89 -11.04 -11.65
C PHE A 85 -2.34 -11.76 -10.36
N LYS A 86 -3.64 -11.92 -10.18
CA LYS A 86 -4.18 -12.56 -8.98
C LYS A 86 -3.67 -13.99 -8.81
N ASN A 87 -3.62 -14.74 -9.91
CA ASN A 87 -3.15 -16.13 -9.91
C ASN A 87 -1.65 -16.22 -9.61
N LEU A 88 -0.85 -15.37 -10.25
CA LEU A 88 0.60 -15.39 -10.02
C LEU A 88 0.95 -14.96 -8.60
N LEU A 89 0.28 -13.93 -8.08
CA LEU A 89 0.51 -13.44 -6.72
C LEU A 89 0.24 -14.56 -5.69
N LYS A 90 -0.83 -15.30 -5.88
CA LYS A 90 -1.17 -16.44 -5.04
C LYS A 90 -0.12 -17.56 -5.14
N GLU A 91 0.30 -17.86 -6.37
CA GLU A 91 1.28 -18.93 -6.65
C GLU A 91 2.62 -18.66 -5.95
N VAL A 92 3.10 -17.42 -5.98
CA VAL A 92 4.38 -17.05 -5.38
C VAL A 92 4.27 -16.62 -3.91
N ASP A 93 3.08 -16.61 -3.35
CA ASP A 93 2.82 -16.15 -1.99
C ASP A 93 3.26 -14.70 -1.76
N GLY A 94 2.85 -13.81 -2.65
CA GLY A 94 3.08 -12.36 -2.49
C GLY A 94 1.97 -11.71 -1.67
N LEU A 95 2.26 -10.52 -1.13
CA LEU A 95 1.26 -9.73 -0.41
C LEU A 95 0.54 -8.78 -1.36
N ARG A 96 -0.81 -8.77 -1.30
CA ARG A 96 -1.61 -7.81 -2.05
C ARG A 96 -1.57 -6.42 -1.41
N PHE A 97 -1.58 -6.36 -0.08
CA PHE A 97 -1.59 -5.12 0.68
C PHE A 97 -0.49 -5.11 1.71
N VAL A 98 0.13 -3.94 1.90
CA VAL A 98 1.14 -3.74 2.94
C VAL A 98 0.47 -3.70 4.31
N PRO A 99 0.96 -4.44 5.31
CA PRO A 99 0.49 -4.25 6.68
C PRO A 99 0.71 -2.81 7.15
N PRO A 100 -0.10 -2.30 8.10
CA PRO A 100 0.05 -0.93 8.58
C PRO A 100 1.45 -0.64 9.10
N LEU A 101 2.01 0.50 8.67
CA LEU A 101 3.30 0.99 9.13
C LEU A 101 3.09 1.94 10.31
N SER A 102 3.95 1.89 11.30
CA SER A 102 3.84 2.72 12.50
C SER A 102 3.89 4.21 12.18
N SER A 103 4.70 4.60 11.20
CA SER A 103 4.82 5.99 10.76
C SER A 103 3.55 6.55 10.12
N VAL A 104 2.64 5.69 9.65
CA VAL A 104 1.37 6.08 8.99
C VAL A 104 0.19 5.95 9.94
N SER A 105 0.22 4.98 10.86
CA SER A 105 -0.86 4.70 11.80
C SER A 105 -1.01 5.73 12.92
N GLN A 106 -0.12 6.72 13.00
CA GLN A 106 -0.12 7.73 14.06
C GLN A 106 -1.01 8.95 13.79
N ARG A 107 -1.76 8.96 12.68
CA ARG A 107 -2.71 10.04 12.45
C ARG A 107 -3.84 9.96 13.47
N PRO A 108 -4.07 11.03 14.26
CA PRO A 108 -5.17 11.03 15.20
C PRO A 108 -6.51 10.90 14.47
N VAL A 109 -7.42 10.16 15.07
CA VAL A 109 -8.76 9.98 14.54
C VAL A 109 -9.58 11.20 14.96
N LEU A 110 -10.28 11.79 13.97
CA LEU A 110 -11.22 12.88 14.22
C LEU A 110 -12.58 12.28 14.57
N VAL A 111 -13.15 12.68 15.69
CA VAL A 111 -14.46 12.21 16.14
C VAL A 111 -15.48 13.32 15.96
N TYR A 112 -16.52 13.03 15.17
CA TYR A 112 -17.64 13.93 14.95
C TYR A 112 -18.86 13.39 15.68
N THR A 113 -19.63 14.26 16.31
CA THR A 113 -20.86 13.89 17.02
C THR A 113 -22.04 14.67 16.45
N CYS A 114 -23.15 13.98 16.21
CA CYS A 114 -24.40 14.62 15.82
C CYS A 114 -25.01 15.36 17.01
N GLN A 115 -25.38 16.64 16.82
CA GLN A 115 -26.00 17.46 17.87
C GLN A 115 -27.38 16.94 18.26
N THR A 116 -28.08 16.28 17.36
CA THR A 116 -29.45 15.86 17.56
C THR A 116 -29.58 14.47 18.17
N CYS A 117 -28.97 13.45 17.51
CA CYS A 117 -29.12 12.05 17.96
C CYS A 117 -27.89 11.51 18.68
N ARG A 118 -26.82 12.28 18.80
CA ARG A 118 -25.58 11.90 19.48
C ARG A 118 -24.78 10.78 18.82
N GLN A 119 -25.11 10.41 17.58
CA GLN A 119 -24.34 9.43 16.82
C GLN A 119 -22.93 9.94 16.59
N THR A 120 -21.93 9.07 16.78
CA THR A 120 -20.52 9.43 16.58
C THR A 120 -20.01 8.85 15.26
N TYR A 121 -19.07 9.59 14.63
CA TYR A 121 -18.42 9.19 13.40
C TYR A 121 -16.91 9.40 13.54
N GLN A 122 -16.16 8.35 13.23
CA GLN A 122 -14.69 8.43 13.25
C GLN A 122 -14.16 8.58 11.82
N ARG A 123 -13.31 9.58 11.61
CA ARG A 123 -12.72 9.87 10.30
C ARG A 123 -11.26 10.22 10.44
N LYS A 124 -10.46 9.83 9.46
CA LYS A 124 -9.03 10.18 9.40
C LYS A 124 -8.80 11.53 8.76
N ARG A 125 -9.72 12.00 7.96
CA ARG A 125 -9.68 13.30 7.29
C ARG A 125 -10.78 14.19 7.81
N ARG A 126 -10.50 15.50 7.84
CA ARG A 126 -11.49 16.48 8.25
C ARG A 126 -12.68 16.49 7.28
N MET A 127 -13.89 16.45 7.83
CA MET A 127 -15.12 16.56 7.07
C MET A 127 -15.61 18.01 7.03
N ASP A 128 -16.23 18.40 5.92
CA ASP A 128 -16.94 19.67 5.84
C ASP A 128 -18.31 19.52 6.51
N THR A 129 -18.43 20.00 7.75
CA THR A 129 -19.66 19.88 8.53
C THR A 129 -20.79 20.78 8.02
N LYS A 130 -20.48 21.71 7.11
CA LYS A 130 -21.53 22.51 6.43
C LYS A 130 -22.20 21.71 5.32
N ARG A 131 -21.47 20.81 4.69
CA ARG A 131 -21.94 20.00 3.57
C ARG A 131 -22.51 18.67 4.02
N TYR A 132 -21.84 18.00 4.96
CA TYR A 132 -22.21 16.66 5.42
C TYR A 132 -23.01 16.71 6.71
N ARG A 133 -24.08 15.92 6.76
CA ARG A 133 -24.98 15.82 7.90
C ARG A 133 -24.99 14.40 8.44
N CYS A 134 -25.61 14.21 9.61
CA CYS A 134 -25.77 12.88 10.19
C CYS A 134 -26.57 11.97 9.26
N GLY A 135 -26.02 10.76 9.00
CA GLY A 135 -26.67 9.79 8.13
C GLY A 135 -27.96 9.18 8.72
N LEU A 136 -28.15 9.29 10.04
CA LEU A 136 -29.34 8.76 10.71
C LEU A 136 -30.48 9.78 10.82
N CYS A 137 -30.17 11.01 11.23
CA CYS A 137 -31.21 12.02 11.51
C CYS A 137 -31.04 13.33 10.76
N ARG A 138 -29.98 13.46 9.94
CA ARG A 138 -29.60 14.66 9.19
C ARG A 138 -29.30 15.87 10.08
N GLY A 139 -29.01 15.62 11.37
CA GLY A 139 -28.60 16.69 12.27
C GLY A 139 -27.22 17.21 11.97
N LYS A 140 -26.88 18.35 12.56
CA LYS A 140 -25.56 18.97 12.37
C LYS A 140 -24.49 18.17 13.09
N LEU A 141 -23.34 17.95 12.43
CA LEU A 141 -22.19 17.30 13.00
C LEU A 141 -21.23 18.32 13.59
N ILE A 142 -20.63 17.98 14.75
CA ILE A 142 -19.65 18.80 15.42
C ILE A 142 -18.39 17.98 15.62
N LEU A 143 -17.22 18.60 15.37
CA LEU A 143 -15.95 18.01 15.68
C LEU A 143 -15.72 18.02 17.19
N GLN A 144 -15.62 16.84 17.80
CA GLN A 144 -15.46 16.69 19.26
C GLN A 144 -14.03 16.85 19.73
N ASN A 145 -13.06 16.43 18.91
CA ASN A 145 -11.65 16.54 19.24
C ASN A 145 -10.87 17.12 18.09
N THR A 146 -9.99 18.08 18.41
CA THR A 146 -8.95 18.51 17.47
C THR A 146 -7.70 17.70 17.72
N PRO A 147 -7.01 17.22 16.68
CA PRO A 147 -5.74 16.53 16.88
C PRO A 147 -4.75 17.48 17.51
N LYS A 148 -4.11 17.04 18.57
CA LYS A 148 -2.97 17.76 19.13
C LYS A 148 -1.77 17.50 18.25
N ASP A 149 -1.09 18.55 17.89
CA ASP A 149 0.13 18.46 17.09
C ASP A 149 1.25 17.74 17.86
#